data_f161b283f1f4031e80dfd780a0331b66
#
_entry.id   f161b283f1f4031e80dfd780a0331b66
#
_cell.length_a   1.000
_cell.length_b   1.000
_cell.length_c   1.000
_cell.angle_alpha   90.00
_cell.angle_beta   90.00
_cell.angle_gamma   90.00
#
_symmetry.space_group_name_H-M   'P 1'
#
loop_
_entity.id
_entity.type
_entity.pdbx_description
1 polymer ?
#
loop_
_entity_poly.entity_id
_entity_poly.type
_entity_poly.pdbx_seq_one_letter_code
_entity_poly.pdbx_strand_id
1 'polypeptide(L)'
;MRPASAGPLNSVFCGGIMGCASTLRAFCGKIIGKSEMEGQFMLTIRNETLTDRQAVEDVTRRAFYNVYVPGCTEHYLVHVMREHPDFIPELDFVAELDGRIIGNVMYTRATLTDEAGAVRDILTFGPVSIAPEHQRRGYGRLLLEHSFRRAAELGWETVVIFGSPANYVGRGFKSCRKFNVCVEGGRFPSAMLVRELKEGALDGRRWVYRDSPVMAIDVAEARRYDDALEPMAKEYRPSQEEFYIMSRSAVDPDA
;
A
#
# COMPACT_ATOMS: atom_id res chain seq x y z
N MET A 1 27.05 13.47 24.98
CA MET A 1 26.22 13.55 23.77
C MET A 1 25.19 12.44 23.86
N ARG A 2 23.93 12.76 24.00
CA ARG A 2 22.86 11.74 23.94
C ARG A 2 22.62 11.42 22.46
N PRO A 3 22.44 10.14 22.05
CA PRO A 3 22.04 9.82 20.70
C PRO A 3 20.63 10.38 20.45
N ALA A 4 20.44 11.01 19.30
CA ALA A 4 19.15 11.50 18.86
C ALA A 4 18.16 10.32 18.83
N SER A 5 17.06 10.43 19.57
CA SER A 5 15.95 9.49 19.51
C SER A 5 15.40 9.52 18.07
N ALA A 6 15.58 8.45 17.32
CA ALA A 6 14.89 8.28 16.06
C ALA A 6 13.38 8.34 16.35
N GLY A 7 12.72 9.38 15.88
CA GLY A 7 11.27 9.53 15.97
C GLY A 7 10.56 8.34 15.31
N PRO A 8 9.27 8.13 15.61
CA PRO A 8 8.48 7.08 14.97
C PRO A 8 8.51 7.29 13.45
N LEU A 9 8.60 6.18 12.71
CA LEU A 9 8.46 6.18 11.25
C LEU A 9 7.05 6.72 10.93
N ASN A 10 6.98 7.96 10.46
CA ASN A 10 5.72 8.63 10.06
C ASN A 10 5.28 8.22 8.65
N SER A 11 5.81 7.11 8.10
CA SER A 11 5.37 6.60 6.81
C SER A 11 3.96 6.01 6.92
N VAL A 12 3.08 6.42 6.02
CA VAL A 12 1.74 5.86 5.90
C VAL A 12 1.86 4.39 5.49
N PHE A 13 1.17 3.52 6.22
CA PHE A 13 1.20 2.09 5.96
C PHE A 13 0.31 1.71 4.77
N CYS A 14 0.85 0.95 3.85
CA CYS A 14 0.08 0.32 2.79
C CYS A 14 -0.74 -0.84 3.37
N GLY A 15 -2.05 -0.77 3.37
CA GLY A 15 -2.77 -1.99 3.53
C GLY A 15 -4.09 -2.05 4.23
N GLY A 16 -5.17 -1.66 3.56
CA GLY A 16 -6.53 -2.05 3.89
C GLY A 16 -6.95 -3.45 3.37
N ILE A 17 -5.98 -4.36 3.11
CA ILE A 17 -6.27 -5.71 2.62
C ILE A 17 -6.08 -6.70 3.78
N MET A 18 -7.00 -6.73 4.73
CA MET A 18 -7.00 -7.77 5.76
C MET A 18 -7.45 -9.11 5.17
N GLY A 19 -6.58 -10.12 5.21
CA GLY A 19 -6.89 -11.48 4.79
C GLY A 19 -6.14 -12.52 5.63
N CYS A 20 -6.85 -13.18 6.53
CA CYS A 20 -6.39 -14.41 7.17
C CYS A 20 -6.58 -15.58 6.19
N ALA A 21 -5.55 -16.41 6.00
CA ALA A 21 -5.58 -17.58 5.15
C ALA A 21 -6.38 -18.69 5.80
N SER A 22 -7.39 -19.21 5.10
CA SER A 22 -7.89 -20.58 5.35
C SER A 22 -8.42 -21.20 4.05
N THR A 23 -7.76 -22.30 3.68
CA THR A 23 -8.22 -23.47 2.95
C THR A 23 -8.82 -23.28 1.55
N LEU A 24 -7.97 -23.45 0.53
CA LEU A 24 -8.40 -23.87 -0.80
C LEU A 24 -8.93 -25.31 -0.75
N ARG A 25 -10.21 -25.51 -1.08
CA ARG A 25 -10.71 -26.78 -1.62
C ARG A 25 -10.98 -26.60 -3.10
N ALA A 26 -10.25 -27.34 -3.89
CA ALA A 26 -10.52 -27.52 -5.30
C ALA A 26 -11.89 -28.23 -5.48
N PHE A 27 -12.76 -27.64 -6.30
CA PHE A 27 -13.92 -28.35 -6.84
C PHE A 27 -13.83 -28.29 -8.36
N CYS A 28 -13.40 -29.41 -8.93
CA CYS A 28 -13.60 -29.73 -10.34
C CYS A 28 -14.97 -30.38 -10.44
N GLY A 29 -15.89 -29.77 -11.19
CA GLY A 29 -17.20 -30.36 -11.46
C GLY A 29 -17.88 -29.65 -12.60
N LYS A 30 -17.86 -30.31 -13.79
CA LYS A 30 -18.76 -30.00 -14.90
C LYS A 30 -20.22 -30.06 -14.44
N ILE A 31 -20.99 -29.00 -14.68
CA ILE A 31 -22.44 -29.11 -14.82
C ILE A 31 -22.88 -28.27 -16.02
N ILE A 32 -23.51 -28.94 -16.96
CA ILE A 32 -24.22 -28.39 -18.10
C ILE A 32 -25.66 -28.09 -17.64
N GLY A 33 -26.14 -26.87 -17.92
CA GLY A 33 -27.58 -26.61 -18.15
C GLY A 33 -28.27 -25.82 -17.03
N LYS A 34 -28.48 -24.53 -17.28
CA LYS A 34 -29.72 -23.79 -17.40
C LYS A 34 -29.43 -22.30 -17.38
N SER A 35 -29.97 -21.59 -18.35
CA SER A 35 -29.89 -20.14 -18.46
C SER A 35 -30.68 -19.50 -17.32
N GLU A 36 -29.93 -18.92 -16.39
CA GLU A 36 -30.40 -17.80 -15.59
C GLU A 36 -29.41 -16.66 -15.88
N MET A 37 -29.91 -15.52 -16.31
CA MET A 37 -29.11 -14.32 -16.55
C MET A 37 -28.64 -13.80 -15.17
N GLU A 38 -27.62 -14.45 -14.59
CA GLU A 38 -26.82 -13.83 -13.52
C GLU A 38 -26.09 -12.65 -14.17
N GLY A 39 -26.42 -11.45 -13.71
CA GLY A 39 -25.73 -10.23 -14.15
C GLY A 39 -24.23 -10.43 -13.95
N GLN A 40 -23.49 -10.46 -15.05
CA GLN A 40 -22.06 -10.64 -15.03
C GLN A 40 -21.45 -9.36 -14.42
N PHE A 41 -21.08 -9.42 -13.13
CA PHE A 41 -20.38 -8.32 -12.47
C PHE A 41 -19.12 -7.97 -13.25
N MET A 42 -19.03 -6.74 -13.74
CA MET A 42 -17.91 -6.31 -14.57
C MET A 42 -16.92 -5.51 -13.71
N LEU A 43 -15.80 -6.16 -13.37
CA LEU A 43 -14.66 -5.48 -12.77
C LEU A 43 -13.79 -4.87 -13.86
N THR A 44 -13.55 -3.57 -13.77
CA THR A 44 -12.59 -2.82 -14.59
C THR A 44 -11.50 -2.22 -13.71
N ILE A 45 -10.24 -2.35 -14.13
CA ILE A 45 -9.11 -1.63 -13.51
C ILE A 45 -8.62 -0.63 -14.55
N ARG A 46 -8.67 0.66 -14.19
CA ARG A 46 -8.29 1.76 -15.06
C ARG A 46 -7.61 2.87 -14.27
N ASN A 47 -6.98 3.80 -14.96
CA ASN A 47 -6.48 5.00 -14.29
C ASN A 47 -7.62 5.81 -13.67
N GLU A 48 -7.32 6.49 -12.56
CA GLU A 48 -8.19 7.47 -11.94
C GLU A 48 -8.43 8.65 -12.88
N THR A 49 -9.62 9.21 -12.86
CA THR A 49 -9.97 10.46 -13.55
C THR A 49 -10.33 11.53 -12.53
N LEU A 50 -10.41 12.79 -12.96
CA LEU A 50 -10.80 13.90 -12.09
C LEU A 50 -12.15 13.69 -11.40
N THR A 51 -13.07 13.00 -12.07
CA THR A 51 -14.41 12.72 -11.54
C THR A 51 -14.45 11.60 -10.51
N ASP A 52 -13.39 10.80 -10.41
CA ASP A 52 -13.29 9.70 -9.44
C ASP A 52 -12.75 10.15 -8.07
N ARG A 53 -12.08 11.31 -8.01
CA ARG A 53 -11.31 11.77 -6.84
C ARG A 53 -12.07 11.65 -5.53
N GLN A 54 -13.31 12.15 -5.51
CA GLN A 54 -14.14 12.09 -4.30
C GLN A 54 -14.47 10.64 -3.91
N ALA A 55 -14.83 9.79 -4.87
CA ALA A 55 -15.13 8.40 -4.62
C ALA A 55 -13.90 7.62 -4.13
N VAL A 56 -12.70 7.96 -4.63
CA VAL A 56 -11.42 7.38 -4.18
C VAL A 56 -11.11 7.79 -2.75
N GLU A 57 -11.30 9.06 -2.38
CA GLU A 57 -11.12 9.54 -1.01
C GLU A 57 -12.11 8.89 -0.05
N ASP A 58 -13.38 8.77 -0.44
CA ASP A 58 -14.43 8.13 0.36
C ASP A 58 -14.16 6.62 0.57
N VAL A 59 -13.77 5.91 -0.48
CA VAL A 59 -13.45 4.47 -0.35
C VAL A 59 -12.21 4.26 0.50
N THR A 60 -11.21 5.13 0.36
CA THR A 60 -10.00 5.08 1.19
C THR A 60 -10.33 5.36 2.64
N ARG A 61 -11.10 6.42 2.94
CA ARG A 61 -11.54 6.73 4.30
C ARG A 61 -12.23 5.53 4.95
N ARG A 62 -13.24 4.95 4.28
CA ARG A 62 -13.98 3.79 4.80
C ARG A 62 -13.12 2.54 4.98
N ALA A 63 -12.15 2.33 4.09
CA ALA A 63 -11.25 1.17 4.17
C ALA A 63 -10.26 1.24 5.32
N PHE A 64 -9.82 2.45 5.71
CA PHE A 64 -8.79 2.65 6.73
C PHE A 64 -9.31 3.12 8.08
N TYR A 65 -10.59 3.53 8.17
CA TYR A 65 -11.13 4.09 9.39
C TYR A 65 -11.03 3.10 10.56
N ASN A 66 -10.38 3.54 11.66
CA ASN A 66 -10.10 2.73 12.84
C ASN A 66 -9.20 1.50 12.60
N VAL A 67 -8.46 1.43 11.50
CA VAL A 67 -7.57 0.28 11.22
C VAL A 67 -6.24 0.42 11.96
N TYR A 68 -5.55 1.54 11.81
CA TYR A 68 -4.21 1.77 12.40
C TYR A 68 -4.21 2.68 13.61
N VAL A 69 -5.15 3.61 13.64
CA VAL A 69 -5.40 4.55 14.73
C VAL A 69 -6.91 4.79 14.82
N PRO A 70 -7.45 5.34 15.92
CA PRO A 70 -8.83 5.84 15.92
C PRO A 70 -9.01 6.95 14.87
N GLY A 71 -9.92 6.75 13.92
CA GLY A 71 -10.01 7.55 12.70
C GLY A 71 -9.09 7.02 11.59
N CYS A 72 -8.70 7.88 10.65
CA CYS A 72 -7.67 7.59 9.64
C CYS A 72 -7.09 8.89 9.07
N THR A 73 -5.95 8.78 8.40
CA THR A 73 -5.27 9.89 7.71
C THR A 73 -5.03 9.61 6.23
N GLU A 74 -5.29 8.40 5.79
CA GLU A 74 -4.96 7.89 4.47
C GLU A 74 -5.76 8.57 3.35
N HIS A 75 -7.00 8.96 3.61
CA HIS A 75 -7.83 9.72 2.64
C HIS A 75 -7.29 11.13 2.43
N TYR A 76 -6.70 11.77 3.45
CA TYR A 76 -5.99 13.03 3.29
C TYR A 76 -4.70 12.88 2.49
N LEU A 77 -3.95 11.78 2.71
CA LEU A 77 -2.78 11.47 1.87
C LEU A 77 -3.18 11.34 0.40
N VAL A 78 -4.25 10.62 0.09
CA VAL A 78 -4.80 10.51 -1.28
C VAL A 78 -5.12 11.89 -1.85
N HIS A 79 -5.72 12.76 -1.04
CA HIS A 79 -6.07 14.12 -1.46
C HIS A 79 -4.84 14.93 -1.88
N VAL A 80 -3.78 14.95 -1.05
CA VAL A 80 -2.60 15.79 -1.28
C VAL A 80 -1.58 15.18 -2.24
N MET A 81 -1.58 13.85 -2.38
CA MET A 81 -0.57 13.14 -3.18
C MET A 81 -0.61 13.53 -4.66
N ARG A 82 -1.79 13.76 -5.21
CA ARG A 82 -2.00 14.06 -6.64
C ARG A 82 -1.28 15.30 -7.13
N GLU A 83 -1.02 16.26 -6.24
CA GLU A 83 -0.34 17.52 -6.56
C GLU A 83 1.18 17.46 -6.26
N HIS A 84 1.67 16.33 -5.73
CA HIS A 84 3.08 16.19 -5.37
C HIS A 84 3.93 15.79 -6.59
N PRO A 85 5.15 16.36 -6.77
CA PRO A 85 6.01 16.08 -7.93
C PRO A 85 6.48 14.62 -8.02
N ASP A 86 6.46 13.87 -6.91
CA ASP A 86 6.80 12.44 -6.92
C ASP A 86 5.61 11.54 -7.29
N PHE A 87 4.42 12.08 -7.39
CA PHE A 87 3.25 11.31 -7.81
C PHE A 87 3.41 10.80 -9.24
N ILE A 88 2.96 9.57 -9.49
CA ILE A 88 3.08 8.90 -10.80
C ILE A 88 1.67 8.62 -11.34
N PRO A 89 1.08 9.56 -12.12
CA PRO A 89 -0.28 9.43 -12.63
C PRO A 89 -0.53 8.17 -13.45
N GLU A 90 0.50 7.67 -14.15
CA GLU A 90 0.42 6.44 -14.96
C GLU A 90 0.26 5.18 -14.11
N LEU A 91 0.48 5.29 -12.80
CA LEU A 91 0.33 4.22 -11.80
C LEU A 91 -0.75 4.52 -10.75
N ASP A 92 -1.61 5.47 -11.05
CA ASP A 92 -2.81 5.76 -10.25
C ASP A 92 -3.99 4.98 -10.81
N PHE A 93 -4.43 3.93 -10.09
CA PHE A 93 -5.46 3.03 -10.56
C PHE A 93 -6.64 2.93 -9.61
N VAL A 94 -7.81 2.84 -10.18
CA VAL A 94 -9.07 2.49 -9.51
C VAL A 94 -9.55 1.11 -9.93
N ALA A 95 -10.17 0.40 -8.99
CA ALA A 95 -10.97 -0.78 -9.27
C ALA A 95 -12.44 -0.36 -9.29
N GLU A 96 -13.07 -0.48 -10.45
CA GLU A 96 -14.48 -0.16 -10.68
C GLU A 96 -15.27 -1.44 -10.86
N LEU A 97 -16.33 -1.62 -10.09
CA LEU A 97 -17.26 -2.74 -10.19
C LEU A 97 -18.65 -2.20 -10.49
N ASP A 98 -19.21 -2.60 -11.62
CA ASP A 98 -20.54 -2.15 -12.09
C ASP A 98 -20.74 -0.62 -12.04
N GLY A 99 -19.72 0.13 -12.49
CA GLY A 99 -19.73 1.59 -12.53
C GLY A 99 -19.48 2.27 -11.18
N ARG A 100 -19.08 1.52 -10.13
CA ARG A 100 -18.75 2.08 -8.81
C ARG A 100 -17.30 1.82 -8.45
N ILE A 101 -16.62 2.84 -7.96
CA ILE A 101 -15.26 2.70 -7.43
C ILE A 101 -15.31 1.91 -6.13
N ILE A 102 -14.62 0.76 -6.12
CA ILE A 102 -14.53 -0.14 -4.96
C ILE A 102 -13.11 -0.23 -4.37
N GLY A 103 -12.13 0.43 -4.99
CA GLY A 103 -10.76 0.45 -4.48
C GLY A 103 -9.85 1.29 -5.34
N ASN A 104 -8.66 1.57 -4.81
CA ASN A 104 -7.60 2.32 -5.50
C ASN A 104 -6.22 1.88 -5.06
N VAL A 105 -5.20 2.23 -5.86
CA VAL A 105 -3.79 2.20 -5.51
C VAL A 105 -3.09 3.38 -6.17
N MET A 106 -2.28 4.11 -5.40
CA MET A 106 -1.51 5.26 -5.87
C MET A 106 -0.02 5.03 -5.62
N TYR A 107 0.80 5.49 -6.55
CA TYR A 107 2.27 5.33 -6.48
C TYR A 107 2.96 6.68 -6.45
N THR A 108 4.07 6.70 -5.71
CA THR A 108 5.05 7.79 -5.77
C THR A 108 6.44 7.26 -6.05
N ARG A 109 7.30 8.16 -6.52
CA ARG A 109 8.74 7.91 -6.57
C ARG A 109 9.29 7.92 -5.15
N ALA A 110 10.19 6.98 -4.88
CA ALA A 110 11.05 6.94 -3.71
C ALA A 110 12.48 6.67 -4.18
N THR A 111 13.46 6.67 -3.29
CA THR A 111 14.86 6.49 -3.67
C THR A 111 15.57 5.44 -2.82
N LEU A 112 16.53 4.77 -3.44
CA LEU A 112 17.55 3.99 -2.77
C LEU A 112 18.91 4.64 -3.01
N THR A 113 19.71 4.80 -1.96
CA THR A 113 21.09 5.32 -2.05
C THR A 113 22.03 4.24 -1.59
N ASP A 114 23.06 3.92 -2.39
CA ASP A 114 24.08 2.95 -2.03
C ASP A 114 25.21 3.57 -1.19
N GLU A 115 26.17 2.76 -0.77
CA GLU A 115 27.33 3.19 0.05
C GLU A 115 28.28 4.14 -0.67
N ALA A 116 28.26 4.15 -2.00
CA ALA A 116 29.04 5.08 -2.83
C ALA A 116 28.31 6.40 -3.08
N GLY A 117 27.06 6.53 -2.61
CA GLY A 117 26.21 7.71 -2.80
C GLY A 117 25.47 7.71 -4.14
N ALA A 118 25.49 6.60 -4.90
CA ALA A 118 24.68 6.48 -6.11
C ALA A 118 23.20 6.34 -5.75
N VAL A 119 22.36 7.16 -6.36
CA VAL A 119 20.93 7.21 -6.13
C VAL A 119 20.18 6.48 -7.24
N ARG A 120 19.21 5.67 -6.86
CA ARG A 120 18.30 4.97 -7.78
C ARG A 120 16.86 5.32 -7.45
N ASP A 121 16.12 5.75 -8.45
CA ASP A 121 14.67 5.92 -8.32
C ASP A 121 14.00 4.55 -8.28
N ILE A 122 13.06 4.41 -7.35
CA ILE A 122 12.21 3.23 -7.17
C ILE A 122 10.77 3.66 -6.94
N LEU A 123 9.89 2.69 -6.88
CA LEU A 123 8.49 2.90 -6.52
C LEU A 123 8.25 2.65 -5.04
N THR A 124 7.38 3.48 -4.45
CA THR A 124 6.57 3.11 -3.30
C THR A 124 5.09 3.30 -3.66
N PHE A 125 4.19 2.66 -2.94
CA PHE A 125 2.76 2.90 -3.08
C PHE A 125 2.08 2.97 -1.73
N GLY A 126 1.00 3.71 -1.69
CA GLY A 126 0.10 3.85 -0.57
C GLY A 126 -0.73 5.12 -0.69
N PRO A 127 -1.98 5.05 -0.22
CA PRO A 127 -2.63 3.84 0.27
C PRO A 127 -3.08 2.89 -0.84
N VAL A 128 -3.33 1.62 -0.47
CA VAL A 128 -4.11 0.66 -1.27
C VAL A 128 -5.40 0.37 -0.52
N SER A 129 -6.52 0.69 -1.11
CA SER A 129 -7.82 0.50 -0.48
C SER A 129 -8.74 -0.41 -1.29
N ILE A 130 -9.57 -1.17 -0.57
CA ILE A 130 -10.75 -1.85 -1.11
C ILE A 130 -11.90 -1.56 -0.13
N ALA A 131 -13.05 -1.17 -0.67
CA ALA A 131 -14.24 -0.92 0.11
C ALA A 131 -14.55 -2.10 1.06
N PRO A 132 -14.88 -1.85 2.34
CA PRO A 132 -15.03 -2.91 3.35
C PRO A 132 -15.90 -4.09 2.90
N GLU A 133 -17.03 -3.80 2.23
CA GLU A 133 -17.98 -4.79 1.72
C GLU A 133 -17.44 -5.63 0.54
N HIS A 134 -16.34 -5.21 -0.07
CA HIS A 134 -15.69 -5.88 -1.20
C HIS A 134 -14.34 -6.52 -0.83
N GLN A 135 -13.87 -6.36 0.41
CA GLN A 135 -12.63 -6.98 0.88
C GLN A 135 -12.71 -8.51 0.87
N ARG A 136 -11.55 -9.18 0.86
CA ARG A 136 -11.38 -10.65 0.87
C ARG A 136 -11.99 -11.40 -0.32
N ARG A 137 -12.37 -10.68 -1.38
CA ARG A 137 -12.90 -11.26 -2.62
C ARG A 137 -11.87 -11.30 -3.76
N GLY A 138 -10.61 -10.96 -3.48
CA GLY A 138 -9.53 -10.99 -4.47
C GLY A 138 -9.33 -9.69 -5.26
N TYR A 139 -10.18 -8.69 -5.12
CA TYR A 139 -10.07 -7.43 -5.87
C TYR A 139 -8.76 -6.69 -5.63
N GLY A 140 -8.29 -6.60 -4.39
CA GLY A 140 -7.00 -5.98 -4.08
C GLY A 140 -5.82 -6.72 -4.71
N ARG A 141 -5.89 -8.05 -4.86
CA ARG A 141 -4.88 -8.81 -5.59
C ARG A 141 -4.87 -8.43 -7.07
N LEU A 142 -6.04 -8.41 -7.71
CA LEU A 142 -6.17 -8.06 -9.13
C LEU A 142 -5.65 -6.64 -9.41
N LEU A 143 -6.01 -5.69 -8.53
CA LEU A 143 -5.56 -4.30 -8.62
C LEU A 143 -4.03 -4.19 -8.54
N LEU A 144 -3.40 -4.82 -7.54
CA LEU A 144 -1.95 -4.83 -7.38
C LEU A 144 -1.23 -5.58 -8.50
N GLU A 145 -1.73 -6.73 -8.95
CA GLU A 145 -1.14 -7.46 -10.08
C GLU A 145 -1.17 -6.63 -11.37
N HIS A 146 -2.27 -5.89 -11.61
CA HIS A 146 -2.37 -4.96 -12.73
C HIS A 146 -1.33 -3.84 -12.60
N SER A 147 -1.25 -3.19 -11.43
CA SER A 147 -0.33 -2.07 -11.22
C SER A 147 1.15 -2.50 -11.31
N PHE A 148 1.53 -3.67 -10.80
CA PHE A 148 2.90 -4.18 -10.92
C PHE A 148 3.28 -4.48 -12.36
N ARG A 149 2.38 -5.05 -13.16
CA ARG A 149 2.62 -5.26 -14.59
C ARG A 149 2.83 -3.94 -15.31
N ARG A 150 1.97 -2.96 -15.04
CA ARG A 150 2.11 -1.64 -15.64
C ARG A 150 3.38 -0.92 -15.21
N ALA A 151 3.77 -1.02 -13.95
CA ALA A 151 5.03 -0.49 -13.45
C ALA A 151 6.24 -1.10 -14.17
N ALA A 152 6.26 -2.42 -14.36
CA ALA A 152 7.33 -3.09 -15.10
C ALA A 152 7.37 -2.67 -16.58
N GLU A 153 6.22 -2.50 -17.24
CA GLU A 153 6.12 -1.98 -18.61
C GLU A 153 6.68 -0.56 -18.76
N LEU A 154 6.55 0.27 -17.71
CA LEU A 154 7.12 1.62 -17.64
C LEU A 154 8.61 1.61 -17.29
N GLY A 155 9.22 0.45 -17.09
CA GLY A 155 10.65 0.30 -16.81
C GLY A 155 11.02 0.38 -15.34
N TRP A 156 10.07 0.41 -14.42
CA TRP A 156 10.36 0.34 -13.00
C TRP A 156 10.84 -1.06 -12.60
N GLU A 157 11.91 -1.12 -11.81
CA GLU A 157 12.56 -2.38 -11.47
C GLU A 157 12.30 -2.83 -10.03
N THR A 158 11.93 -1.91 -9.12
CA THR A 158 11.82 -2.19 -7.67
C THR A 158 10.69 -1.42 -7.03
N VAL A 159 10.00 -2.08 -6.11
CA VAL A 159 8.98 -1.48 -5.24
C VAL A 159 9.37 -1.72 -3.78
N VAL A 160 9.39 -0.68 -2.97
CA VAL A 160 9.58 -0.76 -1.50
C VAL A 160 8.38 -0.15 -0.82
N ILE A 161 7.84 -0.83 0.17
CA ILE A 161 6.66 -0.38 0.92
C ILE A 161 6.82 -0.59 2.42
N PHE A 162 5.99 0.11 3.18
CA PHE A 162 5.71 -0.24 4.57
C PHE A 162 4.32 -0.85 4.66
N GLY A 163 4.23 -2.11 5.09
CA GLY A 163 2.95 -2.82 5.15
C GLY A 163 3.01 -4.11 5.95
N SER A 164 1.84 -4.67 6.23
CA SER A 164 1.77 -5.97 6.92
C SER A 164 2.29 -7.09 6.03
N PRO A 165 3.26 -7.91 6.48
CA PRO A 165 3.73 -9.07 5.74
C PRO A 165 2.60 -10.02 5.33
N ALA A 166 1.57 -10.17 6.16
CA ALA A 166 0.40 -11.01 5.87
C ALA A 166 -0.33 -10.59 4.57
N ASN A 167 -0.28 -9.29 4.23
CA ASN A 167 -0.93 -8.78 3.03
C ASN A 167 -0.06 -8.90 1.77
N TYR A 168 1.28 -8.89 1.88
CA TYR A 168 2.16 -8.67 0.74
C TYR A 168 3.12 -9.80 0.41
N VAL A 169 3.46 -10.68 1.37
CA VAL A 169 4.36 -11.83 1.11
C VAL A 169 3.80 -12.75 0.02
N GLY A 170 2.50 -13.03 0.05
CA GLY A 170 1.81 -13.79 -1.01
C GLY A 170 1.76 -13.11 -2.38
N ARG A 171 2.26 -11.86 -2.50
CA ARG A 171 2.37 -11.07 -3.73
C ARG A 171 3.80 -10.83 -4.16
N GLY A 172 4.74 -11.67 -3.67
CA GLY A 172 6.14 -11.63 -4.05
C GLY A 172 7.00 -10.63 -3.29
N PHE A 173 6.45 -9.93 -2.29
CA PHE A 173 7.27 -9.12 -1.40
C PHE A 173 8.03 -9.99 -0.41
N LYS A 174 9.23 -9.55 -0.07
CA LYS A 174 10.10 -10.17 0.94
C LYS A 174 10.61 -9.11 1.90
N SER A 175 11.10 -9.53 3.06
CA SER A 175 11.74 -8.62 4.02
C SER A 175 12.84 -7.79 3.34
N CYS A 176 12.90 -6.52 3.65
CA CYS A 176 13.94 -5.58 3.19
C CYS A 176 15.36 -6.10 3.52
N ARG A 177 15.51 -6.84 4.63
CA ARG A 177 16.78 -7.46 5.02
C ARG A 177 17.34 -8.41 3.95
N LYS A 178 16.47 -9.16 3.25
CA LYS A 178 16.89 -10.10 2.19
C LYS A 178 17.51 -9.42 0.96
N PHE A 179 17.24 -8.13 0.79
CA PHE A 179 17.77 -7.32 -0.29
C PHE A 179 18.80 -6.30 0.20
N ASN A 180 19.20 -6.36 1.48
CA ASN A 180 20.10 -5.42 2.12
C ASN A 180 19.61 -3.94 1.99
N VAL A 181 18.27 -3.74 1.98
CA VAL A 181 17.62 -2.43 1.97
C VAL A 181 17.27 -2.06 3.40
N CYS A 182 17.86 -0.99 3.91
CA CYS A 182 17.65 -0.48 5.26
C CYS A 182 17.09 0.95 5.24
N VAL A 183 16.60 1.42 6.37
CA VAL A 183 16.36 2.86 6.59
C VAL A 183 17.61 3.54 7.11
N GLU A 184 17.59 4.88 7.18
CA GLU A 184 18.66 5.66 7.78
C GLU A 184 19.01 5.12 9.19
N GLY A 185 20.30 5.07 9.49
CA GLY A 185 20.81 4.40 10.71
C GLY A 185 20.96 2.88 10.59
N GLY A 186 20.75 2.29 9.42
CA GLY A 186 21.06 0.89 9.11
C GLY A 186 20.08 -0.12 9.65
N ARG A 187 18.91 0.29 10.11
CA ARG A 187 17.87 -0.61 10.63
C ARG A 187 17.05 -1.24 9.51
N PHE A 188 16.58 -2.47 9.74
CA PHE A 188 15.71 -3.23 8.85
C PHE A 188 14.29 -3.34 9.47
N PRO A 189 13.39 -2.37 9.24
CA PRO A 189 12.04 -2.42 9.81
C PRO A 189 11.30 -3.69 9.35
N SER A 190 10.63 -4.37 10.28
CA SER A 190 9.89 -5.60 9.98
C SER A 190 8.74 -5.36 8.99
N ALA A 191 8.20 -4.16 9.00
CA ALA A 191 7.14 -3.73 8.09
C ALA A 191 7.66 -3.28 6.72
N MET A 192 8.97 -3.05 6.54
CA MET A 192 9.54 -2.65 5.26
C MET A 192 9.74 -3.87 4.37
N LEU A 193 9.02 -3.88 3.27
CA LEU A 193 8.96 -5.00 2.33
C LEU A 193 9.43 -4.54 0.96
N VAL A 194 10.14 -5.41 0.27
CA VAL A 194 10.73 -5.14 -1.04
C VAL A 194 10.24 -6.18 -2.04
N ARG A 195 9.93 -5.73 -3.24
CA ARG A 195 9.68 -6.57 -4.40
C ARG A 195 10.49 -6.07 -5.59
N GLU A 196 11.31 -6.93 -6.15
CA GLU A 196 11.90 -6.71 -7.46
C GLU A 196 10.86 -7.03 -8.53
N LEU A 197 10.60 -6.07 -9.43
CA LEU A 197 9.81 -6.27 -10.65
C LEU A 197 10.69 -6.86 -11.76
N LYS A 198 11.99 -6.58 -11.71
CA LYS A 198 13.04 -7.19 -12.54
C LYS A 198 14.00 -7.92 -11.61
N GLU A 199 14.16 -9.20 -11.84
CA GLU A 199 15.02 -10.06 -11.01
C GLU A 199 16.48 -9.54 -11.00
N GLY A 200 17.07 -9.48 -9.79
CA GLY A 200 18.45 -9.03 -9.58
C GLY A 200 18.64 -7.51 -9.69
N ALA A 201 17.58 -6.72 -9.69
CA ALA A 201 17.67 -5.25 -9.75
C ALA A 201 18.50 -4.67 -8.58
N LEU A 202 18.49 -5.29 -7.42
CA LEU A 202 19.16 -4.78 -6.21
C LEU A 202 20.53 -5.39 -5.92
N ASP A 203 21.11 -6.17 -6.78
CA ASP A 203 22.51 -6.65 -6.87
C ASP A 203 23.26 -6.96 -5.55
N GLY A 204 22.57 -7.06 -4.41
CA GLY A 204 23.11 -7.41 -3.09
C GLY A 204 23.86 -6.29 -2.36
N ARG A 205 24.09 -5.11 -2.97
CA ARG A 205 24.65 -3.94 -2.28
C ARG A 205 23.78 -3.52 -1.12
N ARG A 206 24.34 -2.76 -0.18
CA ARG A 206 23.57 -2.10 0.85
C ARG A 206 22.91 -0.86 0.28
N TRP A 207 21.61 -0.75 0.49
CA TRP A 207 20.78 0.35 0.05
C TRP A 207 20.10 1.04 1.23
N VAL A 208 20.13 2.36 1.25
CA VAL A 208 19.36 3.17 2.22
C VAL A 208 18.13 3.71 1.52
N TYR A 209 16.97 3.31 2.01
CA TYR A 209 15.67 3.75 1.51
C TYR A 209 15.32 5.14 2.03
N ARG A 210 14.81 5.98 1.13
CA ARG A 210 14.18 7.26 1.47
C ARG A 210 12.84 7.37 0.76
N ASP A 211 11.81 7.63 1.54
CA ASP A 211 10.43 7.81 1.07
C ASP A 211 10.24 9.14 0.36
N SER A 212 9.16 9.25 -0.43
CA SER A 212 8.68 10.54 -0.91
C SER A 212 8.26 11.41 0.29
N PRO A 213 8.59 12.71 0.30
CA PRO A 213 8.16 13.63 1.37
C PRO A 213 6.65 13.66 1.59
N VAL A 214 5.84 13.40 0.57
CA VAL A 214 4.37 13.40 0.69
C VAL A 214 3.85 12.32 1.62
N MET A 215 4.62 11.24 1.84
CA MET A 215 4.25 10.17 2.77
C MET A 215 4.31 10.62 4.24
N ALA A 216 4.98 11.74 4.53
CA ALA A 216 5.07 12.33 5.87
C ALA A 216 4.02 13.45 6.03
N ILE A 217 2.74 13.08 6.04
CA ILE A 217 1.62 14.03 6.15
C ILE A 217 1.58 14.72 7.52
N ASP A 218 1.09 15.95 7.54
CA ASP A 218 0.75 16.65 8.79
C ASP A 218 -0.53 16.07 9.39
N VAL A 219 -0.39 15.43 10.56
CA VAL A 219 -1.51 14.79 11.26
C VAL A 219 -2.57 15.80 11.69
N ALA A 220 -2.20 17.05 12.00
CA ALA A 220 -3.15 18.07 12.41
C ALA A 220 -3.99 18.54 11.19
N GLU A 221 -3.37 18.64 10.01
CA GLU A 221 -4.09 18.94 8.77
C GLU A 221 -5.00 17.79 8.36
N ALA A 222 -4.51 16.56 8.42
CA ALA A 222 -5.32 15.38 8.14
C ALA A 222 -6.56 15.30 9.06
N ARG A 223 -6.41 15.66 10.34
CA ARG A 223 -7.55 15.72 11.26
C ARG A 223 -8.54 16.82 10.90
N ARG A 224 -8.07 18.02 10.57
CA ARG A 224 -8.95 19.11 10.11
C ARG A 224 -9.73 18.72 8.86
N TYR A 225 -9.07 18.01 7.96
CA TYR A 225 -9.69 17.48 6.75
C TYR A 225 -10.78 16.44 7.06
N ASP A 226 -10.49 15.48 7.94
CA ASP A 226 -11.45 14.47 8.38
C ASP A 226 -12.65 15.07 9.13
N ASP A 227 -12.40 16.06 10.00
CA ASP A 227 -13.43 16.73 10.80
C ASP A 227 -14.40 17.59 9.95
N ALA A 228 -14.03 17.94 8.73
CA ALA A 228 -14.91 18.65 7.76
C ALA A 228 -15.85 17.69 7.00
N LEU A 229 -15.65 16.39 7.11
CA LEU A 229 -16.46 15.35 6.44
C LEU A 229 -17.57 14.83 7.37
N GLU A 230 -18.47 14.01 6.81
CA GLU A 230 -19.50 13.34 7.59
C GLU A 230 -18.88 12.58 8.78
N PRO A 231 -19.35 12.81 10.01
CA PRO A 231 -18.75 12.20 11.20
C PRO A 231 -18.80 10.66 11.20
N MET A 232 -17.70 10.04 11.53
CA MET A 232 -17.59 8.59 11.77
C MET A 232 -17.11 8.34 13.19
N ALA A 233 -17.61 7.28 13.86
CA ALA A 233 -17.24 6.94 15.23
C ALA A 233 -15.77 6.49 15.29
N LYS A 234 -14.97 7.18 16.10
CA LYS A 234 -13.56 6.82 16.35
C LYS A 234 -13.52 5.77 17.46
N GLU A 235 -12.99 4.59 17.17
CA GLU A 235 -12.99 3.42 18.04
C GLU A 235 -11.60 2.79 18.13
N TYR A 236 -11.29 2.19 19.28
CA TYR A 236 -10.14 1.31 19.41
C TYR A 236 -10.45 -0.06 18.79
N ARG A 237 -9.48 -0.62 18.04
CA ARG A 237 -9.52 -1.97 17.48
C ARG A 237 -8.20 -2.71 17.72
N PRO A 238 -8.19 -4.05 17.87
CA PRO A 238 -6.97 -4.83 18.06
C PRO A 238 -5.91 -4.60 16.97
N SER A 239 -6.31 -4.32 15.73
CA SER A 239 -5.42 -4.02 14.62
C SER A 239 -4.50 -2.80 14.85
N GLN A 240 -4.91 -1.90 15.75
CA GLN A 240 -4.10 -0.73 16.13
C GLN A 240 -2.91 -1.14 17.00
N GLU A 241 -3.08 -2.15 17.86
CA GLU A 241 -1.97 -2.72 18.64
C GLU A 241 -1.04 -3.55 17.74
N GLU A 242 -1.57 -4.34 16.81
CA GLU A 242 -0.77 -5.04 15.81
C GLU A 242 0.07 -4.05 14.99
N PHE A 243 -0.51 -2.94 14.58
CA PHE A 243 0.19 -1.87 13.89
C PHE A 243 1.26 -1.22 14.77
N TYR A 244 0.95 -0.94 16.04
CA TYR A 244 1.90 -0.37 17.00
C TYR A 244 3.14 -1.27 17.15
N ILE A 245 2.96 -2.58 17.31
CA ILE A 245 4.05 -3.55 17.46
C ILE A 245 4.85 -3.61 16.15
N MET A 246 4.19 -3.81 15.01
CA MET A 246 4.83 -4.00 13.71
C MET A 246 5.63 -2.77 13.27
N SER A 247 5.07 -1.57 13.44
CA SER A 247 5.72 -0.31 13.03
C SER A 247 6.96 0.04 13.83
N ARG A 248 7.17 -0.58 15.01
CA ARG A 248 8.32 -0.38 15.90
C ARG A 248 9.31 -1.53 15.91
N SER A 249 8.97 -2.64 15.23
CA SER A 249 9.81 -3.82 15.16
C SER A 249 10.83 -3.72 14.04
N ALA A 250 11.98 -4.35 14.24
CA ALA A 250 13.03 -4.47 13.23
C ALA A 250 13.54 -5.91 13.18
N VAL A 251 14.00 -6.33 12.02
CA VAL A 251 14.71 -7.61 11.83
C VAL A 251 16.14 -7.41 12.28
N ASP A 252 16.68 -8.39 12.99
CA ASP A 252 18.08 -8.39 13.39
C ASP A 252 18.99 -8.39 12.15
N PRO A 253 19.98 -7.48 12.07
CA PRO A 253 20.92 -7.45 10.97
C PRO A 253 21.79 -8.70 10.88
N ASP A 254 21.98 -9.44 11.97
CA ASP A 254 22.82 -10.62 12.07
C ASP A 254 22.03 -11.95 11.98
N ALA A 255 20.70 -11.88 11.80
CA ALA A 255 19.81 -13.04 11.68
C ALA A 255 19.72 -13.61 10.27
#